data_55e559631fb843247b6d476a1e997798
#
_entry.id   55e559631fb843247b6d476a1e997798
#
_cell.length_a   1.000
_cell.length_b   1.000
_cell.length_c   1.000
_cell.angle_alpha   90.00
_cell.angle_beta   90.00
_cell.angle_gamma   90.00
#
_symmetry.space_group_name_H-M   'P 1'
#
loop_
_entity.id
_entity.type
_entity.pdbx_description
1 polymer ?
#
loop_
_entity_poly.entity_id
_entity_poly.type
_entity_poly.pdbx_seq_one_letter_code
_entity_poly.pdbx_strand_id
1 'polypeptide(L)'
;ALSGRDILFDQNGRYNLRIRRTLEAIYQGYAGDRKDPRFKQFEKYLKKVWFANGIHHHYSTDKFRPEFTEAYFDELVAGTPKTDFPMDFGSVERVIAEIKPVVFDPEVMPKRVNLAAGEDIIRASANNYYEGVSQQEVEEFYAARMDPNDRTPVSYGLNSKLVKGGDGRLVEQVWKVGGMYSPAIEKIVYWLQKASEVAVGRQKETIDALIAFYKSGDLKQFDKYSILWVGDTASKVDFVNGFIESYGDPLGYRGSWESMVNFRDEDATERTKIICEAAQWFEDHSPVDEQFRKKEVKGVSAKVITAAILGGDCYPATPIGVNLPNADWIRRDHGSKSVTVGNITSAYAEAAKGNGFDEEFIFDSETIELHKKYGSLADDLHTDLHECLGHGSGQLAPGVKGDELKNYSSTLEEARADLFALYYLGDPKMVELGLVPSFDVAKTEYAVYMMNGMMTQFARIEPGKTVEE
;
A
#
# COMPACT_ATOMS: atom_id res chain seq x y z
N ALA A 1 -4.66 7.74 12.87
CA ALA A 1 -4.96 7.96 11.45
C ALA A 1 -4.78 9.43 11.04
N LEU A 2 -5.53 10.38 11.60
CA LEU A 2 -5.48 11.78 11.15
C LEU A 2 -4.11 12.44 11.29
N SER A 3 -3.37 12.17 12.37
CA SER A 3 -2.03 12.75 12.58
C SER A 3 -1.00 12.23 11.57
N GLY A 4 -1.08 10.95 11.23
CA GLY A 4 -0.19 10.36 10.24
C GLY A 4 -0.51 10.75 8.80
N ARG A 5 -1.74 11.18 8.51
CA ARG A 5 -2.11 11.73 7.20
C ARG A 5 -1.22 12.91 6.80
N ASP A 6 -0.93 13.82 7.74
CA ASP A 6 -0.04 14.96 7.49
C ASP A 6 1.38 14.52 7.17
N ILE A 7 1.86 13.46 7.84
CA ILE A 7 3.17 12.85 7.54
C ILE A 7 3.21 12.37 6.10
N LEU A 8 2.22 11.58 5.68
CA LEU A 8 2.21 11.03 4.33
C LEU A 8 2.11 12.11 3.24
N PHE A 9 1.29 13.15 3.45
CA PHE A 9 1.25 14.28 2.50
C PHE A 9 2.61 14.93 2.30
N ASP A 10 3.37 15.11 3.37
CA ASP A 10 4.73 15.66 3.30
C ASP A 10 5.72 14.68 2.67
N GLN A 11 5.63 13.38 2.98
CA GLN A 11 6.43 12.33 2.36
C GLN A 11 6.23 12.26 0.83
N ASN A 12 4.98 12.36 0.37
CA ASN A 12 4.62 12.31 -1.04
C ASN A 12 5.03 13.55 -1.85
N GLY A 13 5.43 14.64 -1.18
CA GLY A 13 5.95 15.83 -1.86
C GLY A 13 6.11 17.01 -0.92
N ARG A 14 7.24 17.68 -1.02
CA ARG A 14 7.66 18.80 -0.15
C ARG A 14 6.59 19.90 0.04
N TYR A 15 5.71 20.09 -0.96
CA TYR A 15 4.69 21.15 -0.94
C TYR A 15 3.28 20.59 -0.71
N ASN A 16 3.08 19.27 -0.73
CA ASN A 16 1.76 18.66 -0.71
C ASN A 16 0.93 19.04 0.53
N LEU A 17 1.54 19.08 1.70
CA LEU A 17 0.83 19.46 2.92
C LEU A 17 0.36 20.93 2.87
N ARG A 18 1.20 21.84 2.36
CA ARG A 18 0.85 23.24 2.16
C ARG A 18 -0.25 23.40 1.13
N ILE A 19 -0.13 22.73 -0.01
CA ILE A 19 -1.13 22.72 -1.09
C ILE A 19 -2.47 22.23 -0.53
N ARG A 20 -2.50 21.07 0.11
CA ARG A 20 -3.74 20.53 0.68
C ARG A 20 -4.41 21.51 1.63
N ARG A 21 -3.69 22.01 2.63
CA ARG A 21 -4.26 22.91 3.62
C ARG A 21 -4.72 24.23 3.02
N THR A 22 -4.01 24.74 2.02
CA THR A 22 -4.43 25.94 1.28
C THR A 22 -5.71 25.69 0.49
N LEU A 23 -5.80 24.56 -0.24
CA LEU A 23 -7.01 24.20 -0.99
C LEU A 23 -8.20 23.94 -0.05
N GLU A 24 -7.97 23.33 1.12
CA GLU A 24 -8.98 23.12 2.16
C GLU A 24 -9.49 24.44 2.73
N ALA A 25 -8.60 25.40 3.01
CA ALA A 25 -8.96 26.74 3.47
C ALA A 25 -9.85 27.46 2.44
N ILE A 26 -9.47 27.43 1.16
CA ILE A 26 -10.27 27.98 0.07
C ILE A 26 -11.63 27.28 0.01
N TYR A 27 -11.64 25.94 0.02
CA TYR A 27 -12.88 25.17 -0.07
C TYR A 27 -13.85 25.47 1.06
N GLN A 28 -13.36 25.74 2.27
CA GLN A 28 -14.18 26.05 3.44
C GLN A 28 -14.59 27.53 3.47
N GLY A 29 -13.66 28.44 3.22
CA GLY A 29 -13.80 29.88 3.45
C GLY A 29 -14.26 30.72 2.25
N TYR A 30 -14.21 30.17 1.01
CA TYR A 30 -14.60 30.95 -0.16
C TYR A 30 -16.05 31.41 -0.13
N ALA A 31 -16.23 32.72 -0.17
CA ALA A 31 -17.53 33.38 -0.05
C ALA A 31 -18.23 33.64 -1.39
N GLY A 32 -17.59 33.33 -2.52
CA GLY A 32 -18.13 33.54 -3.86
C GLY A 32 -19.11 32.44 -4.31
N ASP A 33 -19.46 32.45 -5.62
CA ASP A 33 -20.41 31.51 -6.18
C ASP A 33 -19.83 30.09 -6.30
N ARG A 34 -20.27 29.18 -5.45
CA ARG A 34 -19.89 27.76 -5.48
C ARG A 34 -20.60 26.93 -6.57
N LYS A 35 -21.58 27.49 -7.27
CA LYS A 35 -22.24 26.87 -8.41
C LYS A 35 -21.50 27.17 -9.72
N ASP A 36 -20.56 28.10 -9.72
CA ASP A 36 -19.69 28.37 -10.88
C ASP A 36 -19.04 27.06 -11.34
N PRO A 37 -19.12 26.71 -12.64
CA PRO A 37 -18.45 25.54 -13.19
C PRO A 37 -16.94 25.49 -12.88
N ARG A 38 -16.26 26.62 -12.79
CA ARG A 38 -14.85 26.71 -12.43
C ARG A 38 -14.61 26.29 -10.98
N PHE A 39 -15.56 26.59 -10.06
CA PHE A 39 -15.47 26.10 -8.68
C PHE A 39 -15.65 24.57 -8.60
N LYS A 40 -16.47 23.98 -9.46
CA LYS A 40 -16.61 22.53 -9.56
C LYS A 40 -15.33 21.87 -10.07
N GLN A 41 -14.59 22.50 -10.98
CA GLN A 41 -13.27 22.02 -11.42
C GLN A 41 -12.24 22.10 -10.28
N PHE A 42 -12.25 23.19 -9.49
CA PHE A 42 -11.43 23.31 -8.28
C PHE A 42 -11.77 22.22 -7.26
N GLU A 43 -13.06 22.00 -6.96
CA GLU A 43 -13.51 20.94 -6.06
C GLU A 43 -13.05 19.54 -6.53
N LYS A 44 -13.14 19.27 -7.84
CA LYS A 44 -12.65 18.02 -8.45
C LYS A 44 -11.14 17.85 -8.24
N TYR A 45 -10.36 18.91 -8.43
CA TYR A 45 -8.90 18.89 -8.20
C TYR A 45 -8.58 18.63 -6.71
N LEU A 46 -9.24 19.32 -5.80
CA LEU A 46 -9.07 19.09 -4.35
C LEU A 46 -9.40 17.63 -3.97
N LYS A 47 -10.47 17.05 -4.53
CA LYS A 47 -10.82 15.64 -4.32
C LYS A 47 -9.75 14.68 -4.83
N LYS A 48 -9.15 14.97 -6.00
CA LYS A 48 -7.99 14.19 -6.51
C LYS A 48 -6.80 14.27 -5.54
N VAL A 49 -6.49 15.47 -5.03
CA VAL A 49 -5.41 15.69 -4.05
C VAL A 49 -5.67 14.93 -2.75
N TRP A 50 -6.90 14.92 -2.27
CA TRP A 50 -7.28 14.13 -1.09
C TRP A 50 -7.15 12.63 -1.33
N PHE A 51 -7.63 12.16 -2.48
CA PHE A 51 -7.64 10.73 -2.82
C PHE A 51 -6.22 10.18 -3.01
N ALA A 52 -5.33 10.95 -3.62
CA ALA A 52 -3.96 10.50 -3.89
C ALA A 52 -2.95 10.85 -2.79
N ASN A 53 -3.38 11.44 -1.67
CA ASN A 53 -2.49 11.96 -0.62
C ASN A 53 -1.41 12.91 -1.17
N GLY A 54 -1.76 13.72 -2.18
CA GLY A 54 -0.85 14.66 -2.84
C GLY A 54 -1.31 15.04 -4.24
N ILE A 55 -0.48 15.80 -4.94
CA ILE A 55 -0.79 16.32 -6.28
C ILE A 55 -0.46 15.33 -7.41
N HIS A 56 -0.03 14.12 -7.09
CA HIS A 56 0.32 13.09 -8.05
C HIS A 56 -0.64 11.91 -7.96
N HIS A 57 -0.91 11.26 -9.09
CA HIS A 57 -1.72 10.05 -9.12
C HIS A 57 -1.08 8.94 -8.30
N HIS A 58 -1.86 8.22 -7.52
CA HIS A 58 -1.36 7.24 -6.56
C HIS A 58 -0.67 6.03 -7.21
N TYR A 59 -1.04 5.63 -8.42
CA TYR A 59 -0.38 4.53 -9.17
C TYR A 59 0.61 5.05 -10.21
N SER A 60 0.16 5.84 -11.21
CA SER A 60 1.05 6.30 -12.29
C SER A 60 2.11 7.28 -11.82
N THR A 61 1.93 7.86 -10.63
CA THR A 61 2.77 8.91 -10.03
C THR A 61 2.87 10.22 -10.81
N ASP A 62 2.09 10.37 -11.89
CA ASP A 62 2.02 11.59 -12.69
C ASP A 62 1.29 12.71 -11.97
N LYS A 63 1.74 13.95 -12.21
CA LYS A 63 1.12 15.12 -11.61
C LYS A 63 -0.26 15.40 -12.20
N PHE A 64 -1.24 15.64 -11.31
CA PHE A 64 -2.56 16.12 -11.72
C PHE A 64 -2.49 17.52 -12.31
N ARG A 65 -3.15 17.71 -13.45
CA ARG A 65 -3.34 19.04 -14.06
C ARG A 65 -4.67 19.62 -13.58
N PRO A 66 -4.69 20.86 -13.03
CA PRO A 66 -5.93 21.55 -12.74
C PRO A 66 -6.72 21.79 -14.04
N GLU A 67 -8.05 21.62 -13.98
CA GLU A 67 -8.94 21.97 -15.10
C GLU A 67 -9.39 23.45 -15.04
N PHE A 68 -9.08 24.14 -13.93
CA PHE A 68 -9.30 25.57 -13.73
C PHE A 68 -8.00 26.36 -13.96
N THR A 69 -8.13 27.64 -14.29
CA THR A 69 -6.98 28.50 -14.60
C THR A 69 -6.29 29.04 -13.35
N GLU A 70 -5.02 29.44 -13.51
CA GLU A 70 -4.25 30.14 -12.48
C GLU A 70 -4.92 31.47 -12.05
N ALA A 71 -5.48 32.21 -13.00
CA ALA A 71 -6.24 33.44 -12.70
C ALA A 71 -7.47 33.17 -11.83
N TYR A 72 -8.18 32.06 -12.06
CA TYR A 72 -9.30 31.68 -11.23
C TYR A 72 -8.85 31.24 -9.83
N PHE A 73 -7.70 30.61 -9.71
CA PHE A 73 -7.10 30.32 -8.41
C PHE A 73 -6.82 31.60 -7.61
N ASP A 74 -6.32 32.65 -8.27
CA ASP A 74 -6.14 33.97 -7.63
C ASP A 74 -7.47 34.59 -7.17
N GLU A 75 -8.55 34.45 -7.96
CA GLU A 75 -9.90 34.87 -7.57
C GLU A 75 -10.36 34.12 -6.32
N LEU A 76 -10.15 32.79 -6.26
CA LEU A 76 -10.49 31.97 -5.10
C LEU A 76 -9.73 32.39 -3.82
N VAL A 77 -8.42 32.63 -3.97
CA VAL A 77 -7.58 33.12 -2.86
C VAL A 77 -8.06 34.48 -2.36
N ALA A 78 -8.32 35.43 -3.29
CA ALA A 78 -8.81 36.75 -2.95
C ALA A 78 -10.21 36.73 -2.29
N GLY A 79 -11.05 35.77 -2.68
CA GLY A 79 -12.40 35.58 -2.13
C GLY A 79 -12.46 34.78 -0.82
N THR A 80 -11.31 34.38 -0.27
CA THR A 80 -11.20 33.62 0.98
C THR A 80 -10.59 34.49 2.07
N PRO A 81 -11.18 34.57 3.29
CA PRO A 81 -10.62 35.35 4.40
C PRO A 81 -9.18 34.91 4.72
N LYS A 82 -8.26 35.87 4.85
CA LYS A 82 -6.86 35.54 5.16
C LYS A 82 -6.68 34.79 6.47
N THR A 83 -7.60 34.96 7.42
CA THR A 83 -7.61 34.24 8.71
C THR A 83 -7.87 32.74 8.57
N ASP A 84 -8.43 32.29 7.46
CA ASP A 84 -8.79 30.89 7.23
C ASP A 84 -7.58 30.08 6.71
N PHE A 85 -6.57 30.77 6.19
CA PHE A 85 -5.36 30.09 5.70
C PHE A 85 -4.44 29.66 6.85
N PRO A 86 -3.74 28.52 6.70
CA PRO A 86 -2.78 28.06 7.71
C PRO A 86 -1.58 29.02 7.81
N MET A 87 -1.32 29.51 9.00
CA MET A 87 -0.24 30.47 9.29
C MET A 87 1.09 29.81 9.65
N ASP A 88 1.10 28.51 9.86
CA ASP A 88 2.29 27.71 10.21
C ASP A 88 3.32 27.60 9.07
N PHE A 89 2.96 27.98 7.85
CA PHE A 89 3.85 28.02 6.67
C PHE A 89 4.33 29.44 6.30
N GLY A 90 3.93 30.45 7.02
CA GLY A 90 4.24 31.85 6.74
C GLY A 90 3.05 32.67 6.22
N SER A 91 3.29 33.83 5.59
CA SER A 91 2.18 34.64 5.06
C SER A 91 1.48 33.95 3.88
N VAL A 92 0.20 34.28 3.69
CA VAL A 92 -0.62 33.73 2.59
C VAL A 92 0.06 34.01 1.24
N GLU A 93 0.53 35.21 1.02
CA GLU A 93 1.18 35.65 -0.22
C GLU A 93 2.43 34.81 -0.53
N ARG A 94 3.23 34.52 0.49
CA ARG A 94 4.42 33.67 0.35
C ARG A 94 4.04 32.25 0.01
N VAL A 95 3.09 31.66 0.73
CA VAL A 95 2.63 30.28 0.48
C VAL A 95 2.06 30.14 -0.94
N ILE A 96 1.22 31.11 -1.37
CA ILE A 96 0.66 31.09 -2.72
C ILE A 96 1.77 31.20 -3.77
N ALA A 97 2.75 32.08 -3.60
CA ALA A 97 3.88 32.21 -4.54
C ALA A 97 4.70 30.91 -4.64
N GLU A 98 4.87 30.19 -3.53
CA GLU A 98 5.59 28.91 -3.50
C GLU A 98 4.82 27.76 -4.19
N ILE A 99 3.49 27.66 -3.97
CA ILE A 99 2.71 26.53 -4.45
C ILE A 99 2.17 26.69 -5.87
N LYS A 100 1.96 27.90 -6.38
CA LYS A 100 1.41 28.14 -7.73
C LYS A 100 2.20 27.44 -8.82
N PRO A 101 3.53 27.61 -8.96
CA PRO A 101 4.29 26.91 -9.99
C PRO A 101 4.23 25.39 -9.81
N VAL A 102 4.17 24.92 -8.56
CA VAL A 102 4.06 23.47 -8.28
C VAL A 102 2.73 22.90 -8.75
N VAL A 103 1.64 23.66 -8.64
CA VAL A 103 0.28 23.24 -9.04
C VAL A 103 0.08 23.36 -10.55
N PHE A 104 0.52 24.46 -11.17
CA PHE A 104 0.12 24.82 -12.53
C PHE A 104 1.19 24.54 -13.60
N ASP A 105 2.49 24.64 -13.29
CA ASP A 105 3.52 24.35 -14.27
C ASP A 105 3.73 22.83 -14.43
N PRO A 106 3.44 22.25 -15.60
CA PRO A 106 3.57 20.81 -15.82
C PRO A 106 4.99 20.28 -15.67
N GLU A 107 6.01 21.14 -15.86
CA GLU A 107 7.42 20.74 -15.81
C GLU A 107 8.00 20.77 -14.39
N VAL A 108 7.32 21.42 -13.45
CA VAL A 108 7.72 21.47 -12.04
C VAL A 108 7.21 20.24 -11.31
N MET A 109 8.11 19.36 -10.87
CA MET A 109 7.78 18.13 -10.14
C MET A 109 6.76 17.24 -10.90
N PRO A 110 7.07 16.82 -12.14
CA PRO A 110 6.11 16.12 -13.01
C PRO A 110 5.71 14.74 -12.50
N LYS A 111 6.61 14.06 -11.79
CA LYS A 111 6.36 12.72 -11.22
C LYS A 111 6.73 12.65 -9.73
N ARG A 112 5.91 11.96 -8.93
CA ARG A 112 6.22 11.66 -7.53
C ARG A 112 7.40 10.70 -7.41
N VAL A 113 7.41 9.64 -8.21
CA VAL A 113 8.48 8.66 -8.34
C VAL A 113 8.83 8.55 -9.81
N ASN A 114 10.06 8.85 -10.18
CA ASN A 114 10.57 8.73 -11.53
C ASN A 114 11.67 7.67 -11.55
N LEU A 115 11.49 6.61 -12.34
CA LEU A 115 12.43 5.50 -12.51
C LEU A 115 13.03 5.48 -13.92
N ALA A 116 12.94 6.58 -14.68
CA ALA A 116 13.41 6.65 -16.05
C ALA A 116 14.93 6.37 -16.16
N ALA A 117 15.30 5.50 -17.08
CA ALA A 117 16.69 5.13 -17.30
C ALA A 117 17.53 6.34 -17.76
N GLY A 118 18.73 6.47 -17.20
CA GLY A 118 19.66 7.55 -17.54
C GLY A 118 19.47 8.86 -16.78
N GLU A 119 18.48 8.93 -15.89
CA GLU A 119 18.27 10.06 -14.98
C GLU A 119 18.76 9.74 -13.56
N ASP A 120 19.04 10.77 -12.76
CA ASP A 120 19.18 10.63 -11.32
C ASP A 120 17.77 10.53 -10.72
N ILE A 121 17.35 9.31 -10.41
CA ILE A 121 15.97 9.01 -9.98
C ILE A 121 15.59 9.71 -8.67
N ILE A 122 16.57 10.09 -7.83
CA ILE A 122 16.34 10.87 -6.62
C ILE A 122 15.97 12.31 -6.97
N ARG A 123 16.73 12.94 -7.87
CA ARG A 123 16.51 14.34 -8.28
C ARG A 123 15.29 14.49 -9.19
N ALA A 124 14.98 13.46 -9.96
CA ALA A 124 13.83 13.45 -10.87
C ALA A 124 12.50 13.15 -10.15
N SER A 125 12.54 12.66 -8.91
CA SER A 125 11.35 12.36 -8.12
C SER A 125 10.95 13.53 -7.21
N ALA A 126 9.63 13.80 -7.14
CA ALA A 126 9.08 14.90 -6.37
C ALA A 126 8.79 14.55 -4.89
N ASN A 127 8.97 13.30 -4.49
CA ASN A 127 8.80 12.89 -3.09
C ASN A 127 9.79 13.63 -2.16
N ASN A 128 9.49 13.66 -0.86
CA ASN A 128 10.26 14.43 0.12
C ASN A 128 11.17 13.57 1.00
N TYR A 129 11.71 12.49 0.45
CA TYR A 129 12.58 11.57 1.19
C TYR A 129 14.04 11.98 1.20
N TYR A 130 14.43 12.86 0.26
CA TYR A 130 15.81 13.28 0.04
C TYR A 130 15.89 14.79 -0.15
N GLU A 131 17.02 15.38 0.28
CA GLU A 131 17.26 16.81 0.05
C GLU A 131 18.74 17.10 -0.20
N GLY A 132 19.03 17.68 -1.37
CA GLY A 132 20.38 18.09 -1.75
C GLY A 132 21.33 16.94 -2.06
N VAL A 133 20.83 15.71 -2.21
CA VAL A 133 21.61 14.50 -2.48
C VAL A 133 21.37 13.96 -3.89
N SER A 134 22.33 13.24 -4.44
CA SER A 134 22.21 12.45 -5.66
C SER A 134 21.94 10.99 -5.34
N GLN A 135 21.48 10.24 -6.37
CA GLN A 135 21.30 8.79 -6.26
C GLN A 135 22.59 8.10 -5.78
N GLN A 136 23.73 8.40 -6.41
CA GLN A 136 25.02 7.81 -6.06
C GLN A 136 25.39 8.07 -4.57
N GLU A 137 25.20 9.30 -4.09
CA GLU A 137 25.48 9.65 -2.69
C GLU A 137 24.61 8.85 -1.71
N VAL A 138 23.34 8.59 -2.07
CA VAL A 138 22.42 7.77 -1.24
C VAL A 138 22.88 6.33 -1.21
N GLU A 139 23.18 5.75 -2.36
CA GLU A 139 23.65 4.35 -2.50
C GLU A 139 24.96 4.14 -1.72
N GLU A 140 25.95 5.01 -1.88
CA GLU A 140 27.22 4.96 -1.14
C GLU A 140 27.02 5.11 0.38
N PHE A 141 26.11 6.02 0.78
CA PHE A 141 25.81 6.26 2.20
C PHE A 141 25.26 5.02 2.90
N TYR A 142 24.36 4.27 2.27
CA TYR A 142 23.78 3.05 2.85
C TYR A 142 24.70 1.85 2.67
N ALA A 143 25.38 1.71 1.54
CA ALA A 143 26.35 0.64 1.33
C ALA A 143 27.46 0.64 2.40
N ALA A 144 27.91 1.82 2.81
CA ALA A 144 28.92 1.95 3.88
C ALA A 144 28.43 1.54 5.29
N ARG A 145 27.11 1.36 5.49
CA ARG A 145 26.46 0.98 6.76
C ARG A 145 26.04 -0.47 6.81
N MET A 146 25.90 -1.10 5.67
CA MET A 146 25.48 -2.48 5.55
C MET A 146 26.66 -3.42 5.81
N ASP A 147 26.48 -4.36 6.74
CA ASP A 147 27.42 -5.48 6.91
C ASP A 147 26.86 -6.68 6.12
N PRO A 148 27.55 -7.15 5.07
CA PRO A 148 27.09 -8.29 4.28
C PRO A 148 27.04 -9.61 5.07
N ASN A 149 27.64 -9.66 6.26
CA ASN A 149 27.61 -10.81 7.15
C ASN A 149 26.50 -10.71 8.22
N ASP A 150 25.83 -9.56 8.34
CA ASP A 150 24.70 -9.42 9.26
C ASP A 150 23.52 -10.26 8.75
N ARG A 151 23.08 -11.21 9.56
CA ARG A 151 21.97 -12.09 9.25
C ARG A 151 20.60 -11.50 9.66
N THR A 152 20.62 -10.39 10.39
CA THR A 152 19.44 -9.70 10.92
C THR A 152 19.54 -8.18 10.69
N PRO A 153 19.81 -7.75 9.45
CA PRO A 153 20.02 -6.34 9.16
C PRO A 153 18.73 -5.55 9.39
N VAL A 154 18.86 -4.38 9.99
CA VAL A 154 17.75 -3.45 10.08
C VAL A 154 17.43 -2.86 8.71
N SER A 155 16.19 -2.44 8.49
CA SER A 155 15.76 -1.74 7.25
C SER A 155 16.31 -0.31 7.25
N TYR A 156 17.58 -0.13 6.88
CA TYR A 156 18.25 1.18 6.88
C TYR A 156 17.44 2.23 6.12
N GLY A 157 17.25 3.40 6.72
CA GLY A 157 16.56 4.53 6.11
C GLY A 157 15.04 4.49 6.19
N LEU A 158 14.43 3.41 6.69
CA LEU A 158 12.98 3.20 6.70
C LEU A 158 12.20 4.38 7.31
N ASN A 159 12.71 4.97 8.39
CA ASN A 159 12.07 6.04 9.15
C ASN A 159 12.88 7.33 9.18
N SER A 160 13.47 7.71 8.05
CA SER A 160 14.28 8.93 7.97
C SER A 160 14.19 9.64 6.62
N LYS A 161 14.50 10.94 6.60
CA LYS A 161 14.83 11.72 5.41
C LYS A 161 16.34 11.90 5.37
N LEU A 162 16.98 11.68 4.22
CA LEU A 162 18.41 11.95 4.06
C LEU A 162 18.63 13.33 3.46
N VAL A 163 19.39 14.15 4.15
CA VAL A 163 19.68 15.52 3.75
C VAL A 163 21.18 15.78 3.68
N LYS A 164 21.59 16.62 2.75
CA LYS A 164 22.97 17.13 2.68
C LYS A 164 23.04 18.48 3.40
N GLY A 165 23.77 18.50 4.50
CA GLY A 165 24.00 19.72 5.26
C GLY A 165 24.83 20.77 4.51
N GLY A 166 24.83 22.00 4.98
CA GLY A 166 25.63 23.09 4.39
C GLY A 166 27.15 22.83 4.43
N ASP A 167 27.59 21.93 5.29
CA ASP A 167 28.98 21.44 5.37
C ASP A 167 29.27 20.25 4.43
N GLY A 168 28.29 19.86 3.59
CA GLY A 168 28.39 18.76 2.65
C GLY A 168 28.20 17.36 3.27
N ARG A 169 27.99 17.25 4.58
CA ARG A 169 27.75 15.96 5.23
C ARG A 169 26.32 15.48 5.01
N LEU A 170 26.20 14.16 4.84
CA LEU A 170 24.89 13.50 4.76
C LEU A 170 24.39 13.17 6.16
N VAL A 171 23.15 13.57 6.47
CA VAL A 171 22.53 13.39 7.78
C VAL A 171 21.12 12.84 7.63
N GLU A 172 20.78 11.82 8.41
CA GLU A 172 19.42 11.32 8.53
C GLU A 172 18.61 12.15 9.52
N GLN A 173 17.53 12.75 9.04
CA GLN A 173 16.49 13.35 9.88
C GLN A 173 15.48 12.27 10.25
N VAL A 174 15.70 11.65 11.41
CA VAL A 174 14.90 10.50 11.86
C VAL A 174 13.48 10.95 12.26
N TRP A 175 12.49 10.20 11.84
CA TRP A 175 11.07 10.39 12.14
C TRP A 175 10.73 9.74 13.48
N LYS A 176 10.71 10.57 14.51
CA LYS A 176 10.51 10.13 15.90
C LYS A 176 10.03 11.29 16.78
N VAL A 177 9.68 11.00 18.03
CA VAL A 177 9.47 12.03 19.05
C VAL A 177 10.74 12.86 19.23
N GLY A 178 10.63 14.18 19.19
CA GLY A 178 11.76 15.11 19.24
C GLY A 178 12.58 15.22 17.95
N GLY A 179 12.18 14.49 16.89
CA GLY A 179 12.78 14.56 15.55
C GLY A 179 11.82 15.14 14.51
N MET A 180 12.06 14.82 13.24
CA MET A 180 11.14 15.19 12.18
C MET A 180 9.76 14.56 12.42
N TYR A 181 8.67 15.28 12.15
CA TYR A 181 7.28 14.91 12.41
C TYR A 181 6.88 14.76 13.89
N SER A 182 7.70 15.21 14.84
CA SER A 182 7.44 15.05 16.29
C SER A 182 6.01 15.40 16.71
N PRO A 183 5.42 16.55 16.32
CA PRO A 183 4.06 16.91 16.75
C PRO A 183 2.98 15.90 16.31
N ALA A 184 3.16 15.27 15.15
CA ALA A 184 2.25 14.23 14.68
C ALA A 184 2.50 12.88 15.38
N ILE A 185 3.78 12.51 15.52
CA ILE A 185 4.19 11.27 16.18
C ILE A 185 3.83 11.27 17.67
N GLU A 186 3.96 12.40 18.37
CA GLU A 186 3.51 12.53 19.77
C GLU A 186 2.03 12.22 19.97
N LYS A 187 1.18 12.65 19.02
CA LYS A 187 -0.25 12.29 19.02
C LYS A 187 -0.48 10.81 18.76
N ILE A 188 0.30 10.22 17.85
CA ILE A 188 0.26 8.76 17.59
C ILE A 188 0.64 8.02 18.87
N VAL A 189 1.75 8.38 19.50
CA VAL A 189 2.22 7.78 20.76
C VAL A 189 1.20 7.93 21.87
N TYR A 190 0.57 9.10 22.02
CA TYR A 190 -0.50 9.32 23.00
C TYR A 190 -1.64 8.30 22.84
N TRP A 191 -2.14 8.10 21.61
CA TRP A 191 -3.22 7.15 21.38
C TRP A 191 -2.79 5.69 21.48
N LEU A 192 -1.55 5.36 21.11
CA LEU A 192 -0.98 4.04 21.33
C LEU A 192 -0.85 3.73 22.83
N GLN A 193 -0.48 4.72 23.65
CA GLN A 193 -0.45 4.56 25.12
C GLN A 193 -1.87 4.27 25.67
N LYS A 194 -2.90 4.96 25.15
CA LYS A 194 -4.29 4.65 25.52
C LYS A 194 -4.72 3.25 25.10
N ALA A 195 -4.29 2.79 23.95
CA ALA A 195 -4.54 1.42 23.50
C ALA A 195 -3.79 0.40 24.40
N SER A 196 -2.55 0.68 24.77
CA SER A 196 -1.77 -0.19 25.66
C SER A 196 -2.38 -0.32 27.07
N GLU A 197 -3.12 0.70 27.56
CA GLU A 197 -3.81 0.65 28.86
C GLU A 197 -4.92 -0.43 28.90
N VAL A 198 -5.51 -0.77 27.75
CA VAL A 198 -6.62 -1.74 27.65
C VAL A 198 -6.21 -3.05 26.97
N ALA A 199 -5.08 -3.07 26.27
CA ALA A 199 -4.55 -4.26 25.63
C ALA A 199 -3.98 -5.24 26.68
N VAL A 200 -4.02 -6.53 26.36
CA VAL A 200 -3.52 -7.60 27.23
C VAL A 200 -2.56 -8.53 26.50
N GLY A 201 -1.74 -9.26 27.24
CA GLY A 201 -0.86 -10.29 26.70
C GLY A 201 0.08 -9.75 25.61
N ARG A 202 0.23 -10.52 24.52
CA ARG A 202 1.15 -10.20 23.42
C ARG A 202 0.77 -8.92 22.71
N GLN A 203 -0.50 -8.60 22.56
CA GLN A 203 -0.93 -7.35 21.92
C GLN A 203 -0.41 -6.12 22.68
N LYS A 204 -0.45 -6.16 24.01
CA LYS A 204 0.11 -5.09 24.83
C LYS A 204 1.62 -4.94 24.59
N GLU A 205 2.36 -6.05 24.60
CA GLU A 205 3.81 -6.04 24.33
C GLU A 205 4.13 -5.48 22.95
N THR A 206 3.31 -5.81 21.96
CA THR A 206 3.42 -5.30 20.57
C THR A 206 3.23 -3.78 20.51
N ILE A 207 2.18 -3.27 21.18
CA ILE A 207 1.92 -1.83 21.23
C ILE A 207 3.05 -1.10 21.97
N ASP A 208 3.53 -1.65 23.07
CA ASP A 208 4.61 -1.06 23.87
C ASP A 208 5.94 -1.00 23.07
N ALA A 209 6.24 -2.03 22.25
CA ALA A 209 7.40 -2.03 21.35
C ALA A 209 7.27 -0.97 20.26
N LEU A 210 6.08 -0.80 19.67
CA LEU A 210 5.80 0.27 18.70
C LEU A 210 5.95 1.67 19.32
N ILE A 211 5.48 1.87 20.54
CA ILE A 211 5.68 3.12 21.29
C ILE A 211 7.18 3.40 21.49
N ALA A 212 7.96 2.35 21.85
CA ALA A 212 9.40 2.47 22.01
C ALA A 212 10.10 2.87 20.70
N PHE A 213 9.68 2.29 19.57
CA PHE A 213 10.14 2.67 18.25
C PHE A 213 9.88 4.15 17.95
N TYR A 214 8.64 4.62 18.08
CA TYR A 214 8.30 6.01 17.80
C TYR A 214 9.03 7.02 18.70
N LYS A 215 9.34 6.64 19.95
CA LYS A 215 10.10 7.48 20.89
C LYS A 215 11.58 7.52 20.55
N SER A 216 12.18 6.39 20.23
CA SER A 216 13.64 6.28 20.00
C SER A 216 14.05 6.54 18.54
N GLY A 217 13.20 6.15 17.58
CA GLY A 217 13.55 6.06 16.16
C GLY A 217 14.46 4.87 15.83
N ASP A 218 14.71 3.96 16.78
CA ASP A 218 15.59 2.82 16.63
C ASP A 218 14.90 1.69 15.85
N LEU A 219 15.43 1.35 14.69
CA LEU A 219 14.90 0.32 13.80
C LEU A 219 14.89 -1.09 14.43
N LYS A 220 15.80 -1.36 15.40
CA LYS A 220 15.74 -2.63 16.17
C LYS A 220 14.46 -2.72 17.02
N GLN A 221 13.92 -1.59 17.48
CA GLN A 221 12.63 -1.58 18.16
C GLN A 221 11.48 -1.84 17.18
N PHE A 222 11.61 -1.41 15.92
CA PHE A 222 10.65 -1.73 14.86
C PHE A 222 10.68 -3.22 14.50
N ASP A 223 11.87 -3.82 14.41
CA ASP A 223 12.02 -5.27 14.23
C ASP A 223 11.37 -6.03 15.39
N LYS A 224 11.60 -5.60 16.63
CA LYS A 224 10.97 -6.18 17.82
C LYS A 224 9.44 -6.09 17.76
N TYR A 225 8.90 -4.92 17.37
CA TYR A 225 7.46 -4.75 17.14
C TYR A 225 6.96 -5.73 16.10
N SER A 226 7.63 -5.85 14.96
CA SER A 226 7.25 -6.73 13.86
C SER A 226 7.23 -8.20 14.28
N ILE A 227 8.23 -8.68 15.02
CA ILE A 227 8.31 -10.05 15.54
C ILE A 227 7.16 -10.34 16.53
N LEU A 228 6.89 -9.40 17.44
CA LEU A 228 5.79 -9.53 18.40
C LEU A 228 4.44 -9.54 17.69
N TRP A 229 4.26 -8.67 16.70
CA TRP A 229 3.04 -8.57 15.90
C TRP A 229 2.77 -9.85 15.11
N VAL A 230 3.77 -10.41 14.43
CA VAL A 230 3.67 -11.71 13.73
C VAL A 230 3.22 -12.81 14.69
N GLY A 231 3.79 -12.85 15.89
CA GLY A 231 3.48 -13.84 16.90
C GLY A 231 2.10 -13.66 17.60
N ASP A 232 1.41 -12.54 17.39
CA ASP A 232 0.07 -12.32 17.91
C ASP A 232 -0.99 -12.88 16.96
N THR A 233 -1.31 -14.16 17.13
CA THR A 233 -2.31 -14.86 16.32
C THR A 233 -3.69 -14.93 16.99
N ALA A 234 -3.81 -14.51 18.25
CA ALA A 234 -5.01 -14.69 19.06
C ALA A 234 -5.92 -13.45 19.10
N SER A 235 -5.37 -12.25 18.90
CA SER A 235 -6.13 -11.01 19.00
C SER A 235 -7.22 -10.93 17.95
N LYS A 236 -8.45 -10.60 18.38
CA LYS A 236 -9.61 -10.39 17.49
C LYS A 236 -9.58 -9.02 16.83
N VAL A 237 -9.09 -8.00 17.53
CA VAL A 237 -8.79 -6.68 17.00
C VAL A 237 -7.29 -6.63 16.78
N ASP A 238 -6.87 -6.31 15.56
CA ASP A 238 -5.45 -6.20 15.20
C ASP A 238 -5.19 -4.84 14.53
N PHE A 239 -3.93 -4.52 14.32
CA PHE A 239 -3.56 -3.25 13.71
C PHE A 239 -2.25 -3.34 12.97
N VAL A 240 -2.12 -2.52 11.94
CA VAL A 240 -0.86 -2.16 11.27
C VAL A 240 -0.61 -0.69 11.53
N ASN A 241 0.61 -0.31 11.92
CA ASN A 241 0.95 1.09 12.11
C ASN A 241 2.46 1.29 12.05
N GLY A 242 2.92 2.19 11.20
CA GLY A 242 4.35 2.46 11.08
C GLY A 242 4.74 3.15 9.78
N PHE A 243 6.04 3.19 9.56
CA PHE A 243 6.66 3.50 8.27
C PHE A 243 6.98 2.14 7.63
N ILE A 244 6.23 1.73 6.61
CA ILE A 244 6.18 0.31 6.20
C ILE A 244 6.48 0.13 4.73
N GLU A 245 5.59 0.61 3.83
CA GLU A 245 5.71 0.34 2.40
C GLU A 245 6.68 1.31 1.72
N SER A 246 7.64 0.77 0.97
CA SER A 246 8.71 1.56 0.36
C SER A 246 8.52 1.89 -1.12
N TYR A 247 7.39 1.57 -1.72
CA TYR A 247 7.07 1.89 -3.14
C TYR A 247 7.11 3.39 -3.46
N GLY A 248 6.93 4.26 -2.47
CA GLY A 248 7.04 5.71 -2.61
C GLY A 248 8.47 6.23 -2.74
N ASP A 249 9.48 5.42 -2.46
CA ASP A 249 10.89 5.76 -2.57
C ASP A 249 11.49 5.10 -3.83
N PRO A 250 12.07 5.85 -4.77
CA PRO A 250 12.68 5.27 -5.98
C PRO A 250 13.84 4.30 -5.70
N LEU A 251 14.46 4.35 -4.52
CA LEU A 251 15.50 3.40 -4.08
C LEU A 251 14.99 2.36 -3.06
N GLY A 252 13.73 2.44 -2.63
CA GLY A 252 13.12 1.46 -1.74
C GLY A 252 13.59 1.48 -0.28
N TYR A 253 14.27 2.52 0.18
CA TYR A 253 14.72 2.62 1.57
C TYR A 253 13.67 3.15 2.54
N ARG A 254 12.81 4.10 2.12
CA ARG A 254 11.89 4.85 2.99
C ARG A 254 10.51 4.26 3.02
N GLY A 255 10.03 4.02 4.24
CA GLY A 255 8.66 3.58 4.46
C GLY A 255 7.67 4.75 4.44
N SER A 256 6.60 4.62 3.63
CA SER A 256 5.41 5.47 3.75
C SER A 256 4.73 5.22 5.09
N TRP A 257 4.22 6.28 5.73
CA TRP A 257 3.44 6.10 6.95
C TRP A 257 2.06 5.54 6.63
N GLU A 258 1.70 4.47 7.30
CA GLU A 258 0.38 3.85 7.18
C GLU A 258 -0.18 3.36 8.50
N SER A 259 -1.49 3.17 8.53
CA SER A 259 -2.21 2.64 9.68
C SER A 259 -3.50 1.96 9.27
N MET A 260 -3.73 0.78 9.82
CA MET A 260 -4.98 0.05 9.70
C MET A 260 -5.36 -0.49 11.08
N VAL A 261 -6.63 -0.39 11.45
CA VAL A 261 -7.22 -1.13 12.59
C VAL A 261 -8.31 -2.01 12.01
N ASN A 262 -8.30 -3.28 12.37
CA ASN A 262 -9.17 -4.28 11.78
C ASN A 262 -9.72 -5.25 12.83
N PHE A 263 -10.79 -5.96 12.44
CA PHE A 263 -11.37 -7.08 13.16
C PHE A 263 -11.22 -8.34 12.32
N ARG A 264 -10.96 -9.46 12.99
CA ARG A 264 -11.02 -10.76 12.32
C ARG A 264 -12.45 -11.05 11.85
N ASP A 265 -12.60 -11.41 10.60
CA ASP A 265 -13.83 -12.02 10.09
C ASP A 265 -13.76 -13.52 10.43
N GLU A 266 -14.59 -13.95 11.38
CA GLU A 266 -14.51 -15.31 11.89
C GLU A 266 -15.04 -16.33 10.88
N ASP A 267 -16.08 -16.00 10.11
CA ASP A 267 -16.69 -16.89 9.10
C ASP A 267 -15.73 -17.10 7.91
N ALA A 268 -15.20 -16.01 7.37
CA ALA A 268 -14.23 -16.07 6.30
C ALA A 268 -12.90 -16.70 6.76
N THR A 269 -12.49 -16.49 8.00
CA THR A 269 -11.29 -17.10 8.58
C THR A 269 -11.45 -18.63 8.72
N GLU A 270 -12.66 -19.14 9.03
CA GLU A 270 -12.89 -20.58 9.08
C GLU A 270 -12.75 -21.23 7.69
N ARG A 271 -13.24 -20.56 6.61
CA ARG A 271 -13.00 -20.99 5.22
C ARG A 271 -11.51 -21.11 4.90
N THR A 272 -10.75 -20.07 5.19
CA THR A 272 -9.30 -20.02 4.99
C THR A 272 -8.57 -21.09 5.83
N LYS A 273 -9.05 -21.36 7.03
CA LYS A 273 -8.51 -22.42 7.90
C LYS A 273 -8.66 -23.81 7.28
N ILE A 274 -9.81 -24.12 6.70
CA ILE A 274 -10.03 -25.39 5.99
C ILE A 274 -9.01 -25.55 4.86
N ILE A 275 -8.74 -24.51 4.10
CA ILE A 275 -7.71 -24.51 3.02
C ILE A 275 -6.33 -24.77 3.63
N CYS A 276 -5.96 -24.06 4.70
CA CYS A 276 -4.66 -24.21 5.35
C CYS A 276 -4.46 -25.61 5.96
N GLU A 277 -5.49 -26.19 6.57
CA GLU A 277 -5.45 -27.57 7.09
C GLU A 277 -5.25 -28.61 5.99
N ALA A 278 -5.74 -28.34 4.78
CA ALA A 278 -5.56 -29.19 3.61
C ALA A 278 -4.28 -28.87 2.81
N ALA A 279 -3.47 -27.88 3.24
CA ALA A 279 -2.33 -27.36 2.44
C ALA A 279 -1.33 -28.43 2.01
N GLN A 280 -1.03 -29.43 2.86
CA GLN A 280 -0.15 -30.52 2.49
C GLN A 280 -0.76 -31.39 1.37
N TRP A 281 -2.07 -31.63 1.41
CA TRP A 281 -2.74 -32.38 0.33
C TRP A 281 -2.61 -31.62 -1.01
N PHE A 282 -2.84 -30.31 -1.01
CA PHE A 282 -2.70 -29.50 -2.21
C PHE A 282 -1.25 -29.47 -2.74
N GLU A 283 -0.26 -29.39 -1.85
CA GLU A 283 1.15 -29.45 -2.23
C GLU A 283 1.51 -30.79 -2.89
N ASP A 284 1.09 -31.90 -2.28
CA ASP A 284 1.40 -33.25 -2.76
C ASP A 284 0.73 -33.57 -4.11
N HIS A 285 -0.41 -32.93 -4.42
CA HIS A 285 -1.18 -33.12 -5.66
C HIS A 285 -0.95 -32.00 -6.68
N SER A 286 -0.03 -31.07 -6.40
CA SER A 286 0.24 -29.95 -7.30
C SER A 286 0.81 -30.44 -8.64
N PRO A 287 0.57 -29.70 -9.77
CA PRO A 287 1.11 -30.05 -11.08
C PRO A 287 2.61 -29.78 -11.20
N VAL A 288 3.26 -29.36 -10.12
CA VAL A 288 4.69 -29.07 -10.06
C VAL A 288 5.47 -30.38 -9.93
N ASP A 289 6.64 -30.49 -10.56
CA ASP A 289 7.52 -31.63 -10.42
C ASP A 289 7.85 -31.95 -8.96
N GLU A 290 7.89 -33.23 -8.60
CA GLU A 290 8.06 -33.70 -7.21
C GLU A 290 9.27 -33.08 -6.49
N GLN A 291 10.38 -32.86 -7.22
CA GLN A 291 11.59 -32.24 -6.65
C GLN A 291 11.38 -30.80 -6.17
N PHE A 292 10.37 -30.10 -6.67
CA PHE A 292 10.02 -28.74 -6.30
C PHE A 292 8.85 -28.66 -5.31
N ARG A 293 8.27 -29.79 -4.89
CA ARG A 293 7.23 -29.84 -3.86
C ARG A 293 7.86 -29.81 -2.48
N LYS A 294 7.22 -29.08 -1.55
CA LYS A 294 7.62 -29.08 -0.15
C LYS A 294 7.27 -30.39 0.52
N LYS A 295 8.21 -31.03 1.18
CA LYS A 295 7.96 -32.24 1.98
C LYS A 295 7.07 -31.98 3.18
N GLU A 296 7.11 -30.79 3.72
CA GLU A 296 6.30 -30.34 4.85
C GLU A 296 5.88 -28.88 4.61
N VAL A 297 4.59 -28.67 4.44
CA VAL A 297 4.01 -27.32 4.34
C VAL A 297 3.81 -26.80 5.77
N LYS A 298 4.61 -25.84 6.17
CA LYS A 298 4.45 -25.13 7.46
C LYS A 298 3.49 -23.97 7.27
N GLY A 299 2.46 -23.95 8.09
CA GLY A 299 1.26 -23.19 7.98
C GLY A 299 1.44 -21.73 7.53
N VAL A 300 0.82 -21.41 6.44
CA VAL A 300 0.43 -20.07 6.11
C VAL A 300 -0.80 -19.75 6.96
N SER A 301 -0.72 -18.76 7.81
CA SER A 301 -1.92 -18.27 8.51
C SER A 301 -2.45 -17.06 7.73
N ALA A 302 -3.31 -17.29 6.75
CA ALA A 302 -4.08 -16.21 6.16
C ALA A 302 -5.31 -15.93 7.04
N LYS A 303 -5.66 -14.67 7.17
CA LYS A 303 -6.84 -14.23 7.91
C LYS A 303 -7.61 -13.24 7.04
N VAL A 304 -8.91 -13.45 6.96
CA VAL A 304 -9.79 -12.42 6.42
C VAL A 304 -10.14 -11.45 7.54
N ILE A 305 -10.04 -10.17 7.24
CA ILE A 305 -10.29 -9.09 8.19
C ILE A 305 -11.30 -8.09 7.66
N THR A 306 -11.98 -7.43 8.58
CA THR A 306 -12.79 -6.24 8.31
C THR A 306 -12.00 -5.01 8.76
N ALA A 307 -11.56 -4.17 7.83
CA ALA A 307 -10.93 -2.90 8.13
C ALA A 307 -11.95 -1.95 8.76
N ALA A 308 -11.64 -1.42 9.94
CA ALA A 308 -12.48 -0.47 10.67
C ALA A 308 -11.98 0.96 10.54
N ILE A 309 -10.66 1.16 10.55
CA ILE A 309 -10.03 2.48 10.44
C ILE A 309 -8.80 2.34 9.56
N LEU A 310 -8.71 3.22 8.58
CA LEU A 310 -7.59 3.33 7.64
C LEU A 310 -6.93 4.70 7.76
N GLY A 311 -5.64 4.78 7.52
CA GLY A 311 -4.91 6.03 7.54
C GLY A 311 -3.58 5.94 6.80
N GLY A 312 -3.06 7.10 6.40
CA GLY A 312 -1.82 7.16 5.62
C GLY A 312 -1.94 6.44 4.28
N ASP A 313 -0.99 5.62 3.92
CA ASP A 313 -0.94 4.93 2.62
C ASP A 313 -2.06 3.88 2.43
N CYS A 314 -2.66 3.42 3.52
CA CYS A 314 -3.86 2.58 3.46
C CYS A 314 -5.15 3.35 3.11
N TYR A 315 -5.13 4.68 2.93
CA TYR A 315 -6.32 5.49 2.70
C TYR A 315 -6.03 6.67 1.75
N PRO A 316 -6.93 6.97 0.80
CA PRO A 316 -8.16 6.23 0.46
C PRO A 316 -7.96 5.09 -0.54
N ALA A 317 -6.76 4.95 -1.14
CA ALA A 317 -6.43 3.81 -1.99
C ALA A 317 -6.05 2.62 -1.08
N THR A 318 -7.05 1.87 -0.64
CA THR A 318 -6.88 0.79 0.34
C THR A 318 -6.35 -0.47 -0.33
N PRO A 319 -5.32 -1.14 0.22
CA PRO A 319 -4.90 -2.46 -0.25
C PRO A 319 -6.02 -3.49 -0.01
N ILE A 320 -6.15 -4.44 -0.90
CA ILE A 320 -7.07 -5.58 -0.76
C ILE A 320 -6.50 -6.68 0.13
N GLY A 321 -5.18 -6.70 0.27
CA GLY A 321 -4.45 -7.58 1.17
C GLY A 321 -3.12 -6.97 1.59
N VAL A 322 -2.53 -7.49 2.66
CA VAL A 322 -1.18 -7.14 3.11
C VAL A 322 -0.46 -8.38 3.62
N ASN A 323 0.83 -8.48 3.34
CA ASN A 323 1.71 -9.52 3.85
C ASN A 323 2.93 -8.88 4.50
N LEU A 324 2.97 -8.85 5.82
CA LEU A 324 3.96 -8.14 6.61
C LEU A 324 4.64 -9.06 7.64
N PRO A 325 5.85 -8.72 8.12
CA PRO A 325 6.67 -7.55 7.80
C PRO A 325 7.42 -7.70 6.47
N ASN A 326 7.96 -6.59 5.95
CA ASN A 326 8.75 -6.57 4.71
C ASN A 326 10.22 -7.00 4.93
N ALA A 327 10.69 -7.14 6.16
CA ALA A 327 12.05 -7.57 6.47
C ALA A 327 12.24 -9.08 6.24
N ASP A 328 13.02 -9.46 5.23
CA ASP A 328 13.22 -10.85 4.80
C ASP A 328 13.70 -11.78 5.91
N TRP A 329 14.62 -11.31 6.76
CA TRP A 329 15.13 -12.12 7.85
C TRP A 329 14.06 -12.41 8.91
N ILE A 330 13.12 -11.47 9.14
CA ILE A 330 12.00 -11.70 10.06
C ILE A 330 11.05 -12.72 9.45
N ARG A 331 10.74 -12.59 8.16
CA ARG A 331 9.93 -13.58 7.44
C ARG A 331 10.54 -14.99 7.53
N ARG A 332 11.83 -15.09 7.30
CA ARG A 332 12.58 -16.35 7.35
C ARG A 332 12.57 -16.99 8.75
N ASP A 333 12.85 -16.20 9.79
CA ASP A 333 13.12 -16.73 11.12
C ASP A 333 11.88 -16.72 12.05
N HIS A 334 10.90 -15.86 11.79
CA HIS A 334 9.72 -15.64 12.63
C HIS A 334 8.39 -15.77 11.86
N GLY A 335 8.42 -15.81 10.53
CA GLY A 335 7.23 -15.87 9.68
C GLY A 335 6.66 -14.51 9.30
N SER A 336 5.48 -14.53 8.69
CA SER A 336 4.72 -13.36 8.26
C SER A 336 3.24 -13.53 8.57
N LYS A 337 2.48 -12.42 8.59
CA LYS A 337 1.02 -12.43 8.57
C LYS A 337 0.53 -11.96 7.21
N SER A 338 -0.24 -12.81 6.54
CA SER A 338 -1.08 -12.44 5.41
C SER A 338 -2.50 -12.16 5.90
N VAL A 339 -3.06 -11.06 5.45
CA VAL A 339 -4.45 -10.70 5.73
C VAL A 339 -5.13 -10.20 4.47
N THR A 340 -6.33 -10.70 4.18
CA THR A 340 -7.20 -10.21 3.13
C THR A 340 -8.22 -9.24 3.73
N VAL A 341 -8.40 -8.07 3.11
CA VAL A 341 -9.29 -7.02 3.60
C VAL A 341 -10.68 -7.19 2.99
N GLY A 342 -11.45 -8.17 3.49
CA GLY A 342 -12.69 -8.65 2.87
C GLY A 342 -13.78 -7.60 2.67
N ASN A 343 -13.97 -6.64 3.59
CA ASN A 343 -14.94 -5.58 3.41
C ASN A 343 -14.56 -4.57 2.32
N ILE A 344 -13.29 -4.46 1.96
CA ILE A 344 -12.84 -3.60 0.85
C ILE A 344 -13.09 -4.30 -0.47
N THR A 345 -12.74 -5.57 -0.62
CA THR A 345 -13.05 -6.36 -1.82
C THR A 345 -14.56 -6.41 -2.06
N SER A 346 -15.35 -6.68 -1.00
CA SER A 346 -16.81 -6.64 -1.09
C SER A 346 -17.37 -5.28 -1.50
N ALA A 347 -16.78 -4.17 -1.02
CA ALA A 347 -17.23 -2.83 -1.40
C ALA A 347 -16.93 -2.53 -2.88
N TYR A 348 -15.82 -2.97 -3.43
CA TYR A 348 -15.54 -2.85 -4.86
C TYR A 348 -16.50 -3.71 -5.69
N ALA A 349 -16.77 -4.95 -5.30
CA ALA A 349 -17.72 -5.82 -5.96
C ALA A 349 -19.13 -5.23 -5.97
N GLU A 350 -19.61 -4.69 -4.83
CA GLU A 350 -20.91 -4.01 -4.75
C GLU A 350 -20.97 -2.76 -5.64
N ALA A 351 -19.91 -1.97 -5.71
CA ALA A 351 -19.84 -0.78 -6.55
C ALA A 351 -19.85 -1.10 -8.05
N ALA A 352 -19.39 -2.29 -8.43
CA ALA A 352 -19.40 -2.77 -9.82
C ALA A 352 -20.76 -3.31 -10.28
N LYS A 353 -21.63 -3.74 -9.35
CA LYS A 353 -22.94 -4.31 -9.69
C LYS A 353 -23.82 -3.34 -10.48
N GLY A 354 -24.38 -3.83 -11.58
CA GLY A 354 -25.33 -3.07 -12.40
C GLY A 354 -24.72 -1.90 -13.16
N ASN A 355 -23.40 -1.86 -13.33
CA ASN A 355 -22.72 -0.87 -14.17
C ASN A 355 -22.80 -1.20 -15.68
N GLY A 356 -23.40 -2.33 -16.05
CA GLY A 356 -23.55 -2.80 -17.44
C GLY A 356 -22.33 -3.53 -17.99
N PHE A 357 -21.28 -3.72 -17.18
CA PHE A 357 -20.04 -4.34 -17.63
C PHE A 357 -20.24 -5.82 -17.96
N ASP A 358 -20.95 -6.56 -17.13
CA ASP A 358 -21.24 -7.98 -17.36
C ASP A 358 -22.08 -8.18 -18.63
N GLU A 359 -23.11 -7.36 -18.83
CA GLU A 359 -23.99 -7.42 -19.99
C GLU A 359 -23.26 -7.06 -21.30
N GLU A 360 -22.22 -6.20 -21.24
CA GLU A 360 -21.45 -5.79 -22.42
C GLU A 360 -20.34 -6.77 -22.77
N PHE A 361 -19.66 -7.36 -21.79
CA PHE A 361 -18.41 -8.07 -22.01
C PHE A 361 -18.46 -9.58 -21.73
N ILE A 362 -19.45 -10.08 -21.00
CA ILE A 362 -19.65 -11.52 -20.84
C ILE A 362 -20.43 -12.05 -22.04
N PHE A 363 -19.90 -13.10 -22.66
CA PHE A 363 -20.34 -13.59 -23.99
C PHE A 363 -21.73 -14.26 -24.01
N ASP A 364 -22.27 -14.73 -22.87
CA ASP A 364 -23.60 -15.35 -22.81
C ASP A 364 -24.31 -15.09 -21.45
N SER A 365 -25.61 -15.27 -21.47
CA SER A 365 -26.48 -15.06 -20.31
C SER A 365 -26.31 -16.09 -19.20
N GLU A 366 -25.87 -17.33 -19.52
CA GLU A 366 -25.62 -18.38 -18.52
C GLU A 366 -24.41 -17.98 -17.64
N THR A 367 -23.35 -17.52 -18.27
CA THR A 367 -22.16 -17.03 -17.56
C THR A 367 -22.45 -15.77 -16.72
N ILE A 368 -23.30 -14.85 -17.21
CA ILE A 368 -23.79 -13.70 -16.43
C ILE A 368 -24.51 -14.15 -15.15
N GLU A 369 -25.43 -15.12 -15.28
CA GLU A 369 -26.17 -15.61 -14.11
C GLU A 369 -25.28 -16.40 -13.14
N LEU A 370 -24.28 -17.13 -13.63
CA LEU A 370 -23.26 -17.76 -12.79
C LEU A 370 -22.42 -16.71 -12.05
N HIS A 371 -22.01 -15.61 -12.73
CA HIS A 371 -21.28 -14.52 -12.10
C HIS A 371 -22.12 -13.82 -11.02
N LYS A 372 -23.38 -13.52 -11.29
CA LYS A 372 -24.30 -12.98 -10.28
C LYS A 372 -24.43 -13.87 -9.05
N LYS A 373 -24.44 -15.20 -9.25
CA LYS A 373 -24.65 -16.20 -8.19
C LYS A 373 -23.40 -16.51 -7.40
N TYR A 374 -22.27 -16.65 -8.07
CA TYR A 374 -21.06 -17.21 -7.51
C TYR A 374 -19.84 -16.27 -7.54
N GLY A 375 -19.94 -15.12 -8.21
CA GLY A 375 -18.79 -14.22 -8.43
C GLY A 375 -18.07 -13.85 -7.14
N SER A 376 -18.79 -13.46 -6.09
CA SER A 376 -18.19 -13.12 -4.80
C SER A 376 -17.49 -14.31 -4.14
N LEU A 377 -18.09 -15.51 -4.19
CA LEU A 377 -17.47 -16.72 -3.64
C LEU A 377 -16.24 -17.14 -4.44
N ALA A 378 -16.30 -17.00 -5.75
CA ALA A 378 -15.21 -17.33 -6.65
C ALA A 378 -13.99 -16.45 -6.42
N ASP A 379 -14.18 -15.14 -6.36
CA ASP A 379 -13.16 -14.13 -6.06
C ASP A 379 -12.53 -14.33 -4.67
N ASP A 380 -13.36 -14.54 -3.65
CA ASP A 380 -12.92 -14.83 -2.30
C ASP A 380 -12.03 -16.08 -2.23
N LEU A 381 -12.46 -17.17 -2.89
CA LEU A 381 -11.71 -18.43 -2.90
C LEU A 381 -10.44 -18.35 -3.75
N HIS A 382 -10.47 -17.61 -4.87
CA HIS A 382 -9.28 -17.33 -5.64
C HIS A 382 -8.23 -16.65 -4.77
N THR A 383 -8.62 -15.58 -4.08
CA THR A 383 -7.74 -14.84 -3.16
C THR A 383 -7.22 -15.74 -2.02
N ASP A 384 -8.09 -16.50 -1.38
CA ASP A 384 -7.69 -17.41 -0.30
C ASP A 384 -6.69 -18.48 -0.78
N LEU A 385 -6.89 -19.07 -1.95
CA LEU A 385 -6.00 -20.07 -2.53
C LEU A 385 -4.68 -19.45 -3.00
N HIS A 386 -4.71 -18.26 -3.61
CA HIS A 386 -3.54 -17.47 -4.00
C HIS A 386 -2.63 -17.22 -2.81
N GLU A 387 -3.18 -16.65 -1.73
CA GLU A 387 -2.43 -16.27 -0.55
C GLU A 387 -1.96 -17.49 0.27
N CYS A 388 -2.87 -18.45 0.53
CA CYS A 388 -2.57 -19.57 1.42
C CYS A 388 -1.73 -20.65 0.75
N LEU A 389 -2.01 -20.97 -0.50
CA LEU A 389 -1.38 -22.07 -1.21
C LEU A 389 -0.46 -21.57 -2.32
N GLY A 390 -0.86 -20.55 -3.07
CA GLY A 390 -0.04 -19.97 -4.13
C GLY A 390 1.34 -19.59 -3.61
N HIS A 391 1.41 -18.57 -2.78
CA HIS A 391 2.68 -18.13 -2.16
C HIS A 391 3.26 -19.14 -1.17
N GLY A 392 2.42 -19.96 -0.57
CA GLY A 392 2.83 -20.98 0.41
C GLY A 392 3.45 -22.23 -0.18
N SER A 393 3.25 -22.52 -1.46
CA SER A 393 3.65 -23.78 -2.13
C SER A 393 5.05 -23.76 -2.72
N GLY A 394 5.53 -24.96 -3.06
CA GLY A 394 6.76 -25.15 -3.81
C GLY A 394 8.04 -24.78 -3.07
N GLN A 395 9.17 -25.23 -3.60
CA GLN A 395 10.51 -24.91 -3.13
C GLN A 395 11.45 -24.66 -4.30
N LEU A 396 12.44 -23.81 -4.11
CA LEU A 396 13.48 -23.58 -5.09
C LEU A 396 14.42 -24.80 -5.20
N ALA A 397 15.02 -24.99 -6.36
CA ALA A 397 16.06 -25.97 -6.54
C ALA A 397 17.25 -25.71 -5.60
N PRO A 398 17.97 -26.76 -5.14
CA PRO A 398 19.13 -26.57 -4.29
C PRO A 398 20.17 -25.63 -4.93
N GLY A 399 20.57 -24.59 -4.22
CA GLY A 399 21.55 -23.60 -4.66
C GLY A 399 21.00 -22.43 -5.48
N VAL A 400 19.71 -22.44 -5.84
CA VAL A 400 19.03 -21.32 -6.48
C VAL A 400 18.61 -20.30 -5.43
N LYS A 401 18.83 -19.01 -5.73
CA LYS A 401 18.38 -17.89 -4.90
C LYS A 401 17.15 -17.25 -5.55
N GLY A 402 16.23 -16.75 -4.75
CA GLY A 402 14.99 -16.16 -5.27
C GLY A 402 15.17 -14.87 -6.08
N ASP A 403 16.35 -14.24 -6.00
CA ASP A 403 16.67 -12.99 -6.69
C ASP A 403 17.33 -13.18 -8.09
N GLU A 404 17.55 -14.42 -8.53
CA GLU A 404 18.20 -14.69 -9.83
C GLU A 404 17.39 -14.18 -11.03
N LEU A 405 16.07 -14.12 -10.90
CA LEU A 405 15.17 -13.62 -11.94
C LEU A 405 15.05 -12.09 -11.93
N LYS A 406 15.70 -11.38 -10.98
CA LYS A 406 15.72 -9.92 -10.89
C LYS A 406 14.31 -9.32 -10.96
N ASN A 407 14.08 -8.42 -11.92
CA ASN A 407 12.82 -7.71 -12.11
C ASN A 407 11.64 -8.63 -12.44
N TYR A 408 11.87 -9.85 -12.93
CA TYR A 408 10.82 -10.81 -13.28
C TYR A 408 10.39 -11.69 -12.11
N SER A 409 11.14 -11.68 -11.01
CA SER A 409 10.89 -12.57 -9.86
C SER A 409 9.49 -12.36 -9.28
N SER A 410 9.11 -11.13 -8.99
CA SER A 410 7.80 -10.79 -8.44
C SER A 410 6.67 -11.15 -9.41
N THR A 411 6.80 -10.77 -10.68
CA THR A 411 5.76 -11.04 -11.70
C THR A 411 5.52 -12.56 -11.89
N LEU A 412 6.59 -13.34 -11.88
CA LEU A 412 6.47 -14.80 -12.02
C LEU A 412 5.90 -15.45 -10.75
N GLU A 413 6.23 -14.91 -9.57
CA GLU A 413 5.67 -15.41 -8.32
C GLU A 413 4.16 -15.14 -8.24
N GLU A 414 3.69 -13.94 -8.59
CA GLU A 414 2.27 -13.62 -8.66
C GLU A 414 1.53 -14.50 -9.69
N ALA A 415 2.10 -14.65 -10.89
CA ALA A 415 1.53 -15.53 -11.91
C ALA A 415 1.47 -16.99 -11.45
N ARG A 416 2.46 -17.48 -10.70
CA ARG A 416 2.47 -18.81 -10.12
C ARG A 416 1.39 -18.96 -9.06
N ALA A 417 1.21 -17.96 -8.21
CA ALA A 417 0.20 -17.99 -7.16
C ALA A 417 -1.23 -17.98 -7.74
N ASP A 418 -1.48 -17.14 -8.75
CA ASP A 418 -2.74 -17.12 -9.49
C ASP A 418 -3.03 -18.44 -10.20
N LEU A 419 -2.05 -18.99 -10.91
CA LEU A 419 -2.22 -20.29 -11.59
C LEU A 419 -2.51 -21.42 -10.60
N PHE A 420 -1.91 -21.39 -9.43
CA PHE A 420 -2.16 -22.37 -8.38
C PHE A 420 -3.61 -22.27 -7.87
N ALA A 421 -4.09 -21.05 -7.64
CA ALA A 421 -5.47 -20.79 -7.24
C ALA A 421 -6.47 -21.27 -8.31
N LEU A 422 -6.27 -20.88 -9.57
CA LEU A 422 -7.14 -21.30 -10.69
C LEU A 422 -7.14 -22.82 -10.90
N TYR A 423 -5.97 -23.48 -10.77
CA TYR A 423 -5.87 -24.93 -10.90
C TYR A 423 -6.72 -25.65 -9.86
N TYR A 424 -6.60 -25.26 -8.60
CA TYR A 424 -7.31 -25.94 -7.52
C TYR A 424 -8.77 -25.54 -7.36
N LEU A 425 -9.15 -24.36 -7.78
CA LEU A 425 -10.56 -23.95 -7.74
C LEU A 425 -11.45 -24.91 -8.59
N GLY A 426 -10.88 -25.50 -9.65
CA GLY A 426 -11.52 -26.51 -10.46
C GLY A 426 -11.38 -27.96 -9.96
N ASP A 427 -10.67 -28.19 -8.86
CA ASP A 427 -10.44 -29.55 -8.36
C ASP A 427 -11.66 -30.07 -7.55
N PRO A 428 -12.08 -31.35 -7.72
CA PRO A 428 -13.12 -31.97 -6.91
C PRO A 428 -12.90 -31.88 -5.40
N LYS A 429 -11.66 -31.73 -4.96
CA LYS A 429 -11.30 -31.54 -3.55
C LYS A 429 -11.98 -30.33 -2.92
N MET A 430 -12.23 -29.28 -3.68
CA MET A 430 -12.94 -28.10 -3.20
C MET A 430 -14.39 -28.42 -2.81
N VAL A 431 -15.05 -29.31 -3.55
CA VAL A 431 -16.40 -29.81 -3.19
C VAL A 431 -16.33 -30.73 -1.98
N GLU A 432 -15.34 -31.63 -1.93
CA GLU A 432 -15.12 -32.56 -0.80
C GLU A 432 -14.91 -31.80 0.53
N LEU A 433 -14.14 -30.71 0.48
CA LEU A 433 -13.89 -29.84 1.64
C LEU A 433 -15.08 -28.96 2.00
N GLY A 434 -16.15 -28.95 1.19
CA GLY A 434 -17.33 -28.11 1.40
C GLY A 434 -17.09 -26.61 1.11
N LEU A 435 -16.01 -26.25 0.40
CA LEU A 435 -15.66 -24.88 0.07
C LEU A 435 -16.47 -24.33 -1.11
N VAL A 436 -16.87 -25.20 -2.04
CA VAL A 436 -17.72 -24.87 -3.18
C VAL A 436 -18.89 -25.85 -3.31
N PRO A 437 -20.07 -25.40 -3.77
CA PRO A 437 -21.22 -26.29 -3.99
C PRO A 437 -21.09 -27.13 -5.27
N SER A 438 -20.36 -26.66 -6.27
CA SER A 438 -20.18 -27.29 -7.58
C SER A 438 -19.00 -26.68 -8.36
N PHE A 439 -18.67 -27.31 -9.48
CA PHE A 439 -17.69 -26.79 -10.45
C PHE A 439 -18.10 -25.45 -11.09
N ASP A 440 -19.34 -25.02 -10.95
CA ASP A 440 -19.80 -23.75 -11.52
C ASP A 440 -19.09 -22.54 -10.92
N VAL A 441 -18.60 -22.64 -9.68
CA VAL A 441 -17.75 -21.61 -9.06
C VAL A 441 -16.45 -21.42 -9.84
N ALA A 442 -15.78 -22.50 -10.23
CA ALA A 442 -14.58 -22.45 -11.05
C ALA A 442 -14.84 -21.89 -12.46
N LYS A 443 -15.96 -22.28 -13.11
CA LYS A 443 -16.36 -21.70 -14.39
C LYS A 443 -16.55 -20.19 -14.31
N THR A 444 -17.17 -19.73 -13.22
CA THR A 444 -17.34 -18.31 -12.95
C THR A 444 -16.00 -17.60 -12.88
N GLU A 445 -15.09 -18.13 -12.06
CA GLU A 445 -13.76 -17.53 -11.87
C GLU A 445 -12.97 -17.50 -13.18
N TYR A 446 -12.94 -18.56 -13.95
CA TYR A 446 -12.20 -18.59 -15.22
C TYR A 446 -12.69 -17.51 -16.20
N ALA A 447 -13.99 -17.30 -16.29
CA ALA A 447 -14.56 -16.26 -17.14
C ALA A 447 -14.18 -14.86 -16.65
N VAL A 448 -14.32 -14.60 -15.35
CA VAL A 448 -14.01 -13.30 -14.73
C VAL A 448 -12.52 -13.01 -14.77
N TYR A 449 -11.66 -13.98 -14.47
CA TYR A 449 -10.22 -13.83 -14.51
C TYR A 449 -9.70 -13.51 -15.93
N MET A 450 -10.20 -14.21 -16.96
CA MET A 450 -9.85 -13.89 -18.35
C MET A 450 -10.32 -12.49 -18.74
N MET A 451 -11.53 -12.10 -18.35
CA MET A 451 -12.08 -10.78 -18.60
C MET A 451 -11.25 -9.69 -17.90
N ASN A 452 -10.84 -9.90 -16.63
CA ASN A 452 -9.97 -8.99 -15.91
C ASN A 452 -8.61 -8.81 -16.62
N GLY A 453 -7.99 -9.90 -17.08
CA GLY A 453 -6.74 -9.85 -17.85
C GLY A 453 -6.88 -9.00 -19.11
N MET A 454 -7.91 -9.25 -19.91
CA MET A 454 -8.13 -8.55 -21.17
C MET A 454 -8.59 -7.09 -21.01
N MET A 455 -9.55 -6.84 -20.12
CA MET A 455 -10.26 -5.56 -20.06
C MET A 455 -9.65 -4.60 -19.02
N THR A 456 -8.93 -5.11 -18.03
CA THR A 456 -8.35 -4.32 -16.96
C THR A 456 -6.83 -4.24 -17.06
N GLN A 457 -6.15 -5.39 -17.14
CA GLN A 457 -4.69 -5.41 -17.08
C GLN A 457 -4.06 -4.90 -18.40
N PHE A 458 -4.52 -5.38 -19.55
CA PHE A 458 -4.01 -4.86 -20.83
C PHE A 458 -4.33 -3.39 -21.06
N ALA A 459 -5.45 -2.88 -20.53
CA ALA A 459 -5.78 -1.46 -20.63
C ALA A 459 -4.82 -0.54 -19.86
N ARG A 460 -4.01 -1.08 -18.96
CA ARG A 460 -2.97 -0.32 -18.23
C ARG A 460 -1.69 -0.11 -19.04
N ILE A 461 -1.50 -0.87 -20.12
CA ILE A 461 -0.34 -0.72 -20.99
C ILE A 461 -0.57 0.50 -21.88
N GLU A 462 0.29 1.52 -21.75
CA GLU A 462 0.20 2.72 -22.57
C GLU A 462 0.42 2.40 -24.07
N PRO A 463 -0.26 3.11 -24.99
CA PRO A 463 -0.05 2.91 -26.42
C PRO A 463 1.42 3.05 -26.81
N GLY A 464 1.97 2.03 -27.46
CA GLY A 464 3.37 1.99 -27.90
C GLY A 464 4.35 1.47 -26.87
N LYS A 465 3.86 1.09 -25.68
CA LYS A 465 4.64 0.44 -24.63
C LYS A 465 4.50 -1.08 -24.72
N THR A 466 5.44 -1.79 -24.12
CA THR A 466 5.40 -3.26 -23.98
C THR A 466 4.88 -3.67 -22.60
N VAL A 467 4.61 -4.95 -22.41
CA VAL A 467 4.21 -5.50 -21.11
C VAL A 467 5.29 -5.29 -20.04
N GLU A 468 6.55 -5.13 -20.47
CA GLU A 468 7.72 -4.97 -19.58
C GLU A 468 7.92 -3.51 -19.12
N GLU A 469 7.28 -2.56 -19.75
CA GLU A 469 7.37 -1.13 -19.45
C GLU A 469 6.21 -0.62 -18.60
#